data_d2c84f5bf26e92f2d9cdb5a4e7a4f0c6
#
_entry.id   d2c84f5bf26e92f2d9cdb5a4e7a4f0c6
#
_cell.length_a   1.000
_cell.length_b   1.000
_cell.length_c   1.000
_cell.angle_alpha   90.00
_cell.angle_beta   90.00
_cell.angle_gamma   90.00
#
_symmetry.space_group_name_H-M   'P 1'
#
loop_
_entity.id
_entity.type
_entity.pdbx_description
1 polymer ?
#
loop_
_entity_poly.entity_id
_entity_poly.type
_entity_poly.pdbx_seq_one_letter_code
_entity_poly.pdbx_strand_id
1 'polypeptide(L)'
;MSAHTVPIDHSNSPLSPTQVMRFTALLILFFAALTYATPPKITEHLTGKVVSIADGDTVTLLVNEKTLKVRLYGIDAPETKQSFGNKSKQALAAMVFGKNITLKKTGTDKYGRTLGIIHYRDSDINAKMVEAGWAWHYKYYNDEERLAHLETRAKELKLGLWADTQPIAPWEFRRQPRSPSASSKSSEVPVTGYWLNLSSGVRHNSQCENYKNTKRGRPCSANEGRPCGICKG
;
A
#
# COMPACT_ATOMS: atom_id res chain seq x y z
N MET A 1 7.42 -9.07 -79.49
CA MET A 1 6.64 -9.12 -78.28
C MET A 1 6.85 -10.49 -77.67
N SER A 2 7.80 -10.61 -76.71
CA SER A 2 8.14 -11.88 -76.07
C SER A 2 7.40 -11.93 -74.71
N ALA A 3 6.54 -12.92 -74.53
CA ALA A 3 5.85 -13.17 -73.27
C ALA A 3 6.79 -13.95 -72.33
N HIS A 4 7.13 -13.36 -71.20
CA HIS A 4 7.81 -14.05 -70.10
C HIS A 4 6.80 -14.76 -69.24
N THR A 5 6.78 -16.09 -69.30
CA THR A 5 6.01 -16.98 -68.42
C THR A 5 6.80 -17.15 -67.11
N VAL A 6 6.24 -16.73 -65.98
CA VAL A 6 6.80 -16.97 -64.64
C VAL A 6 6.41 -18.40 -64.21
N PRO A 7 7.32 -19.24 -63.76
CA PRO A 7 7.00 -20.57 -63.26
C PRO A 7 6.35 -20.46 -61.88
N ILE A 8 5.24 -21.10 -61.69
CA ILE A 8 4.55 -21.28 -60.40
C ILE A 8 5.23 -22.45 -59.67
N ASP A 9 5.91 -22.16 -58.61
CA ASP A 9 6.50 -23.18 -57.73
C ASP A 9 5.43 -23.80 -56.84
N HIS A 10 5.09 -25.07 -57.06
CA HIS A 10 4.14 -25.89 -56.32
C HIS A 10 4.88 -26.79 -55.32
N SER A 11 5.78 -26.29 -54.52
CA SER A 11 6.46 -27.08 -53.45
C SER A 11 5.70 -27.07 -52.14
N ASN A 12 4.39 -27.34 -52.12
CA ASN A 12 3.64 -27.66 -50.91
C ASN A 12 3.70 -29.18 -50.67
N SER A 13 4.85 -29.68 -50.23
CA SER A 13 4.95 -31.07 -49.76
C SER A 13 4.25 -31.20 -48.40
N PRO A 14 3.37 -32.18 -48.19
CA PRO A 14 2.75 -32.38 -46.89
C PRO A 14 3.83 -32.79 -45.87
N LEU A 15 3.76 -32.22 -44.64
CA LEU A 15 4.68 -32.54 -43.56
C LEU A 15 4.66 -34.05 -43.25
N SER A 16 5.84 -34.66 -43.08
CA SER A 16 5.93 -36.06 -42.73
C SER A 16 5.26 -36.37 -41.38
N PRO A 17 4.72 -37.59 -41.17
CA PRO A 17 4.10 -37.98 -39.91
C PRO A 17 4.95 -37.73 -38.69
N THR A 18 6.29 -37.85 -38.84
CA THR A 18 7.26 -37.54 -37.78
C THR A 18 7.41 -36.04 -37.46
N GLN A 19 7.23 -35.17 -38.46
CA GLN A 19 7.21 -33.71 -38.24
C GLN A 19 5.93 -33.27 -37.57
N VAL A 20 4.77 -33.79 -37.95
CA VAL A 20 3.48 -33.52 -37.31
C VAL A 20 3.52 -33.96 -35.86
N MET A 21 4.06 -35.16 -35.55
CA MET A 21 4.17 -35.69 -34.21
C MET A 21 5.10 -34.85 -33.31
N ARG A 22 6.17 -34.27 -33.87
CA ARG A 22 7.07 -33.35 -33.16
C ARG A 22 6.40 -32.02 -32.85
N PHE A 23 5.60 -31.45 -33.76
CA PHE A 23 4.85 -30.21 -33.55
C PHE A 23 3.74 -30.39 -32.53
N THR A 24 3.01 -31.51 -32.55
CA THR A 24 1.96 -31.80 -31.55
C THR A 24 2.56 -32.04 -30.18
N ALA A 25 3.69 -32.74 -30.06
CA ALA A 25 4.38 -32.93 -28.78
C ALA A 25 4.91 -31.61 -28.19
N LEU A 26 5.44 -30.72 -29.03
CA LEU A 26 5.90 -29.37 -28.61
C LEU A 26 4.74 -28.48 -28.15
N LEU A 27 3.59 -28.57 -28.83
CA LEU A 27 2.39 -27.82 -28.46
C LEU A 27 1.80 -28.29 -27.12
N ILE A 28 1.81 -29.61 -26.84
CA ILE A 28 1.34 -30.18 -25.59
C ILE A 28 2.26 -29.81 -24.42
N LEU A 29 3.58 -29.77 -24.64
CA LEU A 29 4.56 -29.32 -23.64
C LEU A 29 4.46 -27.82 -23.34
N PHE A 30 4.07 -26.98 -24.30
CA PHE A 30 3.86 -25.56 -24.09
C PHE A 30 2.57 -25.27 -23.27
N PHE A 31 1.54 -26.12 -23.40
CA PHE A 31 0.32 -25.99 -22.61
C PHE A 31 0.45 -26.51 -21.17
N ALA A 32 1.41 -27.38 -20.88
CA ALA A 32 1.62 -27.95 -19.55
C ALA A 32 2.32 -26.99 -18.55
N ALA A 33 2.81 -25.82 -19.01
CA ALA A 33 3.55 -24.86 -18.19
C ALA A 33 2.69 -23.66 -17.71
N LEU A 34 1.38 -23.65 -17.95
CA LEU A 34 0.50 -22.67 -17.29
C LEU A 34 0.30 -23.12 -15.84
N THR A 35 1.21 -22.72 -14.96
CA THR A 35 0.99 -22.79 -13.52
C THR A 35 -0.10 -21.78 -13.15
N TYR A 36 -1.34 -22.24 -13.11
CA TYR A 36 -2.43 -21.43 -12.57
C TYR A 36 -2.13 -21.16 -11.09
N ALA A 37 -1.97 -19.89 -10.75
CA ALA A 37 -1.98 -19.47 -9.36
C ALA A 37 -3.26 -20.00 -8.69
N THR A 38 -3.12 -20.80 -7.64
CA THR A 38 -4.28 -21.35 -6.95
C THR A 38 -4.99 -20.21 -6.20
N PRO A 39 -6.30 -20.00 -6.43
CA PRO A 39 -7.01 -18.96 -5.71
C PRO A 39 -6.97 -19.22 -4.20
N PRO A 40 -7.00 -18.18 -3.36
CA PRO A 40 -6.96 -18.34 -1.92
C PRO A 40 -8.15 -19.19 -1.45
N LYS A 41 -7.87 -20.17 -0.57
CA LYS A 41 -8.92 -21.02 0.00
C LYS A 41 -9.83 -20.17 0.87
N ILE A 42 -11.08 -19.97 0.44
CA ILE A 42 -12.10 -19.31 1.25
C ILE A 42 -12.64 -20.32 2.28
N THR A 43 -12.56 -19.96 3.55
CA THR A 43 -12.98 -20.83 4.68
C THR A 43 -14.36 -20.46 5.20
N GLU A 44 -14.77 -19.19 5.06
CA GLU A 44 -16.01 -18.67 5.62
C GLU A 44 -16.45 -17.39 4.91
N HIS A 45 -17.77 -17.16 4.83
CA HIS A 45 -18.36 -15.89 4.39
C HIS A 45 -19.07 -15.22 5.55
N LEU A 46 -18.71 -13.97 5.84
CA LEU A 46 -19.32 -13.17 6.92
C LEU A 46 -19.82 -11.85 6.35
N THR A 47 -20.94 -11.37 6.87
CA THR A 47 -21.44 -10.02 6.56
C THR A 47 -21.40 -9.18 7.82
N GLY A 48 -20.89 -7.95 7.71
CA GLY A 48 -20.79 -7.05 8.85
C GLY A 48 -20.62 -5.59 8.44
N LYS A 49 -20.91 -4.69 9.39
CA LYS A 49 -20.74 -3.26 9.20
C LYS A 49 -19.29 -2.85 9.52
N VAL A 50 -18.66 -2.07 8.67
CA VAL A 50 -17.34 -1.49 8.95
C VAL A 50 -17.49 -0.37 9.97
N VAL A 51 -16.97 -0.56 11.18
CA VAL A 51 -17.07 0.39 12.29
C VAL A 51 -15.78 1.15 12.59
N SER A 52 -14.65 0.68 12.08
CA SER A 52 -13.35 1.36 12.22
C SER A 52 -12.40 1.00 11.08
N ILE A 53 -11.50 1.93 10.74
CA ILE A 53 -10.39 1.76 9.81
C ILE A 53 -9.11 2.05 10.59
N ALA A 54 -8.21 1.07 10.71
CA ALA A 54 -6.93 1.25 11.41
C ALA A 54 -5.90 1.93 10.50
N ASP A 55 -5.74 1.40 9.29
CA ASP A 55 -4.83 1.86 8.24
C ASP A 55 -5.41 1.52 6.85
N GLY A 56 -4.59 1.55 5.80
CA GLY A 56 -5.05 1.32 4.42
C GLY A 56 -5.38 -0.13 4.06
N ASP A 57 -5.22 -1.08 4.98
CA ASP A 57 -5.50 -2.49 4.73
C ASP A 57 -6.05 -3.24 5.95
N THR A 58 -6.42 -2.52 7.00
CA THR A 58 -6.95 -3.12 8.22
C THR A 58 -8.23 -2.40 8.65
N VAL A 59 -9.32 -3.15 8.75
CA VAL A 59 -10.65 -2.67 9.16
C VAL A 59 -11.15 -3.43 10.39
N THR A 60 -12.13 -2.86 11.08
CA THR A 60 -12.91 -3.56 12.11
C THR A 60 -14.34 -3.68 11.63
N LEU A 61 -14.84 -4.91 11.60
CA LEU A 61 -16.23 -5.23 11.29
C LEU A 61 -17.02 -5.47 12.58
N LEU A 62 -18.26 -5.05 12.59
CA LEU A 62 -19.25 -5.47 13.56
C LEU A 62 -20.09 -6.58 12.94
N VAL A 63 -19.94 -7.81 13.45
CA VAL A 63 -20.63 -9.03 13.01
C VAL A 63 -21.34 -9.62 14.22
N ASN A 64 -22.66 -9.73 14.19
CA ASN A 64 -23.46 -10.30 15.30
C ASN A 64 -23.04 -9.71 16.67
N GLU A 65 -23.02 -8.38 16.77
CA GLU A 65 -22.66 -7.61 17.98
C GLU A 65 -21.21 -7.78 18.48
N LYS A 66 -20.38 -8.53 17.77
CA LYS A 66 -18.96 -8.71 18.06
C LYS A 66 -18.09 -7.99 17.06
N THR A 67 -17.00 -7.40 17.55
CA THR A 67 -16.01 -6.76 16.68
C THR A 67 -14.99 -7.78 16.17
N LEU A 68 -14.75 -7.74 14.86
CA LEU A 68 -13.78 -8.59 14.18
C LEU A 68 -12.75 -7.71 13.48
N LYS A 69 -11.47 -7.82 13.87
CA LYS A 69 -10.37 -7.12 13.19
C LYS A 69 -9.93 -7.90 11.96
N VAL A 70 -10.04 -7.28 10.81
CA VAL A 70 -9.75 -7.90 9.50
C VAL A 70 -8.57 -7.20 8.84
N ARG A 71 -7.58 -7.98 8.45
CA ARG A 71 -6.46 -7.59 7.58
C ARG A 71 -6.77 -8.03 6.15
N LEU A 72 -6.75 -7.08 5.22
CA LEU A 72 -7.03 -7.36 3.81
C LEU A 72 -5.96 -8.29 3.23
N TYR A 73 -6.39 -9.43 2.69
CA TYR A 73 -5.51 -10.46 2.14
C TYR A 73 -4.92 -10.02 0.80
N GLY A 74 -3.66 -10.39 0.55
CA GLY A 74 -2.99 -10.19 -0.73
C GLY A 74 -2.46 -8.78 -0.98
N ILE A 75 -2.72 -7.82 -0.10
CA ILE A 75 -2.26 -6.44 -0.23
C ILE A 75 -1.49 -5.96 1.00
N ASP A 76 -0.66 -4.92 0.83
CA ASP A 76 0.06 -4.27 1.92
C ASP A 76 0.03 -2.74 1.69
N ALA A 77 -0.60 -2.01 2.61
CA ALA A 77 -0.75 -0.57 2.51
C ALA A 77 0.36 0.16 3.27
N PRO A 78 0.72 1.39 2.86
CA PRO A 78 1.67 2.19 3.61
C PRO A 78 1.25 2.36 5.06
N GLU A 79 2.22 2.20 5.97
CA GLU A 79 2.02 2.40 7.41
C GLU A 79 1.53 3.82 7.71
N THR A 80 0.79 4.04 8.80
CA THR A 80 0.23 5.36 9.14
C THR A 80 1.31 6.47 9.22
N LYS A 81 2.55 6.10 9.61
CA LYS A 81 3.68 7.04 9.69
C LYS A 81 4.52 7.12 8.42
N GLN A 82 4.17 6.33 7.41
CA GLN A 82 4.83 6.30 6.11
C GLN A 82 4.18 7.33 5.17
N SER A 83 4.94 7.82 4.18
CA SER A 83 4.36 8.60 3.07
C SER A 83 3.14 7.89 2.50
N PHE A 84 2.09 8.63 2.21
CA PHE A 84 0.80 8.13 1.73
C PHE A 84 -0.01 7.25 2.71
N GLY A 85 0.48 6.91 3.92
CA GLY A 85 -0.25 6.07 4.86
C GLY A 85 -1.63 6.63 5.24
N ASN A 86 -1.70 7.92 5.57
CA ASN A 86 -2.97 8.57 5.87
C ASN A 86 -3.90 8.65 4.65
N LYS A 87 -3.37 8.87 3.44
CA LYS A 87 -4.15 8.92 2.20
C LYS A 87 -4.72 7.53 1.86
N SER A 88 -3.92 6.48 2.02
CA SER A 88 -4.36 5.09 1.85
C SER A 88 -5.49 4.74 2.83
N LYS A 89 -5.34 5.09 4.12
CA LYS A 89 -6.40 4.94 5.12
C LYS A 89 -7.69 5.69 4.73
N GLN A 90 -7.58 6.93 4.27
CA GLN A 90 -8.72 7.73 3.81
C GLN A 90 -9.40 7.11 2.58
N ALA A 91 -8.62 6.59 1.63
CA ALA A 91 -9.14 5.91 0.44
C ALA A 91 -9.96 4.67 0.83
N LEU A 92 -9.43 3.82 1.72
CA LEU A 92 -10.18 2.66 2.22
C LEU A 92 -11.45 3.10 2.97
N ALA A 93 -11.35 4.12 3.81
CA ALA A 93 -12.51 4.65 4.54
C ALA A 93 -13.61 5.16 3.59
N ALA A 94 -13.26 5.90 2.55
CA ALA A 94 -14.22 6.37 1.54
C ALA A 94 -14.95 5.22 0.83
N MET A 95 -14.27 4.10 0.64
CA MET A 95 -14.86 2.92 -0.01
C MET A 95 -15.82 2.15 0.90
N VAL A 96 -15.49 1.98 2.21
CA VAL A 96 -16.20 0.98 3.04
C VAL A 96 -16.65 1.47 4.42
N PHE A 97 -16.21 2.60 4.94
CA PHE A 97 -16.57 3.02 6.31
C PHE A 97 -18.08 3.20 6.46
N GLY A 98 -18.65 2.63 7.54
CA GLY A 98 -20.07 2.67 7.84
C GLY A 98 -20.95 1.77 6.97
N LYS A 99 -20.38 1.06 5.98
CA LYS A 99 -21.12 0.20 5.05
C LYS A 99 -21.15 -1.25 5.54
N ASN A 100 -22.21 -1.97 5.17
CA ASN A 100 -22.27 -3.42 5.30
C ASN A 100 -21.50 -4.03 4.14
N ILE A 101 -20.52 -4.87 4.45
CA ILE A 101 -19.65 -5.55 3.47
C ILE A 101 -19.71 -7.06 3.67
N THR A 102 -19.34 -7.79 2.64
CA THR A 102 -19.12 -9.24 2.72
C THR A 102 -17.61 -9.49 2.86
N LEU A 103 -17.23 -10.25 3.88
CA LEU A 103 -15.88 -10.76 4.10
C LEU A 103 -15.81 -12.21 3.61
N LYS A 104 -14.91 -12.48 2.68
CA LYS A 104 -14.46 -13.83 2.30
C LYS A 104 -13.19 -14.13 3.11
N LYS A 105 -13.35 -14.87 4.21
CA LYS A 105 -12.25 -15.21 5.11
C LYS A 105 -11.33 -16.24 4.46
N THR A 106 -10.03 -15.97 4.48
CA THR A 106 -8.98 -16.84 3.93
C THR A 106 -8.15 -17.51 5.04
N GLY A 107 -8.18 -16.98 6.26
CA GLY A 107 -7.41 -17.51 7.38
C GLY A 107 -7.32 -16.54 8.56
N THR A 108 -6.27 -16.75 9.36
CA THR A 108 -5.93 -15.89 10.49
C THR A 108 -4.41 -15.69 10.51
N ASP A 109 -3.96 -14.48 10.81
CA ASP A 109 -2.52 -14.22 10.89
C ASP A 109 -1.96 -14.55 12.30
N LYS A 110 -0.64 -14.46 12.42
CA LYS A 110 0.08 -14.71 13.69
C LYS A 110 -0.26 -13.76 14.83
N TYR A 111 -0.96 -12.67 14.54
CA TYR A 111 -1.41 -11.68 15.53
C TYR A 111 -2.91 -11.84 15.88
N GLY A 112 -3.56 -12.90 15.41
CA GLY A 112 -4.97 -13.18 15.65
C GLY A 112 -5.94 -12.36 14.82
N ARG A 113 -5.47 -11.60 13.80
CA ARG A 113 -6.36 -10.88 12.89
C ARG A 113 -6.92 -11.83 11.84
N THR A 114 -8.19 -11.70 11.53
CA THR A 114 -8.79 -12.43 10.42
C THR A 114 -8.21 -11.90 9.10
N LEU A 115 -7.72 -12.81 8.26
CA LEU A 115 -7.31 -12.51 6.89
C LEU A 115 -8.51 -12.70 5.95
N GLY A 116 -8.69 -11.78 4.98
CA GLY A 116 -9.74 -11.98 3.99
C GLY A 116 -9.84 -10.92 2.91
N ILE A 117 -10.71 -11.21 1.95
CA ILE A 117 -11.07 -10.32 0.86
C ILE A 117 -12.42 -9.71 1.20
N ILE A 118 -12.52 -8.40 1.20
CA ILE A 118 -13.77 -7.70 1.49
C ILE A 118 -14.44 -7.22 0.20
N HIS A 119 -15.74 -7.42 0.13
CA HIS A 119 -16.56 -6.98 -0.99
C HIS A 119 -17.61 -5.98 -0.51
N TYR A 120 -17.75 -4.91 -1.25
CA TYR A 120 -18.89 -4.02 -1.13
C TYR A 120 -19.69 -4.05 -2.41
N ARG A 121 -20.95 -4.55 -2.36
CA ARG A 121 -21.71 -4.95 -3.56
C ARG A 121 -20.84 -5.94 -4.37
N ASP A 122 -20.70 -5.72 -5.68
CA ASP A 122 -19.93 -6.59 -6.58
C ASP A 122 -18.42 -6.25 -6.64
N SER A 123 -17.98 -5.25 -5.87
CA SER A 123 -16.59 -4.75 -5.93
C SER A 123 -15.70 -5.42 -4.90
N ASP A 124 -14.60 -6.02 -5.35
CA ASP A 124 -13.47 -6.45 -4.54
C ASP A 124 -12.67 -5.21 -4.11
N ILE A 125 -12.75 -4.89 -2.83
CA ILE A 125 -12.11 -3.69 -2.26
C ILE A 125 -10.60 -3.85 -2.15
N ASN A 126 -10.09 -5.06 -1.89
CA ASN A 126 -8.65 -5.32 -1.87
C ASN A 126 -8.05 -4.97 -3.24
N ALA A 127 -8.65 -5.46 -4.32
CA ALA A 127 -8.22 -5.15 -5.68
C ALA A 127 -8.36 -3.65 -6.01
N LYS A 128 -9.44 -3.00 -5.56
CA LYS A 128 -9.64 -1.55 -5.75
C LYS A 128 -8.57 -0.70 -5.08
N MET A 129 -8.08 -1.10 -3.92
CA MET A 129 -6.97 -0.42 -3.25
C MET A 129 -5.68 -0.49 -4.07
N VAL A 130 -5.37 -1.64 -4.68
CA VAL A 130 -4.22 -1.80 -5.58
C VAL A 130 -4.41 -1.03 -6.88
N GLU A 131 -5.58 -1.16 -7.52
CA GLU A 131 -5.94 -0.48 -8.78
C GLU A 131 -5.80 1.04 -8.67
N ALA A 132 -6.25 1.61 -7.55
CA ALA A 132 -6.16 3.05 -7.29
C ALA A 132 -4.78 3.51 -6.78
N GLY A 133 -3.81 2.59 -6.64
CA GLY A 133 -2.46 2.89 -6.17
C GLY A 133 -2.39 3.23 -4.68
N TRP A 134 -3.29 2.72 -3.83
CA TRP A 134 -3.27 2.98 -2.39
C TRP A 134 -2.71 1.82 -1.57
N ALA A 135 -2.44 0.67 -2.20
CA ALA A 135 -1.79 -0.48 -1.60
C ALA A 135 -0.89 -1.18 -2.61
N TRP A 136 0.13 -1.87 -2.12
CA TRP A 136 0.99 -2.76 -2.88
C TRP A 136 0.34 -4.14 -3.00
N HIS A 137 0.57 -4.85 -4.10
CA HIS A 137 0.35 -6.29 -4.15
C HIS A 137 1.40 -6.99 -3.29
N TYR A 138 0.98 -7.73 -2.25
CA TYR A 138 1.89 -8.39 -1.31
C TYR A 138 2.26 -9.79 -1.81
N LYS A 139 3.16 -9.83 -2.78
CA LYS A 139 3.57 -11.04 -3.53
C LYS A 139 4.13 -12.17 -2.64
N TYR A 140 4.62 -11.85 -1.45
CA TYR A 140 5.13 -12.87 -0.53
C TYR A 140 4.05 -13.84 -0.03
N TYR A 141 2.79 -13.39 0.04
CA TYR A 141 1.66 -14.18 0.52
C TYR A 141 0.56 -14.39 -0.51
N ASN A 142 0.71 -13.81 -1.69
CA ASN A 142 -0.32 -13.87 -2.73
C ASN A 142 0.35 -13.78 -4.11
N ASP A 143 0.06 -14.74 -4.97
CA ASP A 143 0.58 -14.86 -6.34
C ASP A 143 -0.50 -14.54 -7.40
N GLU A 144 -1.62 -13.92 -7.01
CA GLU A 144 -2.72 -13.59 -7.90
C GLU A 144 -2.29 -12.62 -9.01
N GLU A 145 -2.23 -13.11 -10.26
CA GLU A 145 -1.82 -12.33 -11.43
C GLU A 145 -2.67 -11.07 -11.62
N ARG A 146 -3.98 -11.15 -11.29
CA ARG A 146 -4.88 -9.99 -11.39
C ARG A 146 -4.38 -8.82 -10.53
N LEU A 147 -3.96 -9.06 -9.29
CA LEU A 147 -3.41 -8.00 -8.42
C LEU A 147 -2.07 -7.48 -8.97
N ALA A 148 -1.23 -8.36 -9.53
CA ALA A 148 0.03 -7.95 -10.16
C ALA A 148 -0.20 -7.04 -11.36
N HIS A 149 -1.19 -7.34 -12.22
CA HIS A 149 -1.57 -6.49 -13.34
C HIS A 149 -2.13 -5.13 -12.91
N LEU A 150 -3.00 -5.12 -11.87
CA LEU A 150 -3.55 -3.88 -11.31
C LEU A 150 -2.44 -2.99 -10.73
N GLU A 151 -1.49 -3.56 -10.01
CA GLU A 151 -0.32 -2.84 -9.50
C GLU A 151 0.52 -2.24 -10.64
N THR A 152 0.82 -3.03 -11.68
CA THR A 152 1.59 -2.58 -12.84
C THR A 152 0.90 -1.39 -13.51
N ARG A 153 -0.41 -1.49 -13.75
CA ARG A 153 -1.18 -0.40 -14.35
C ARG A 153 -1.22 0.86 -13.46
N ALA A 154 -1.36 0.68 -12.14
CA ALA A 154 -1.32 1.81 -11.21
C ALA A 154 0.03 2.53 -11.24
N LYS A 155 1.14 1.79 -11.38
CA LYS A 155 2.51 2.33 -11.55
C LYS A 155 2.67 3.12 -12.84
N GLU A 156 2.24 2.57 -13.97
CA GLU A 156 2.29 3.21 -15.28
C GLU A 156 1.55 4.54 -15.30
N LEU A 157 0.37 4.56 -14.67
CA LEU A 157 -0.49 5.74 -14.56
C LEU A 157 -0.11 6.68 -13.40
N LYS A 158 0.92 6.35 -12.62
CA LYS A 158 1.39 7.11 -11.44
C LYS A 158 0.27 7.41 -10.44
N LEU A 159 -0.63 6.46 -10.20
CA LEU A 159 -1.77 6.62 -9.30
C LEU A 159 -1.36 6.52 -7.83
N GLY A 160 -2.02 7.29 -6.98
CA GLY A 160 -1.89 7.21 -5.53
C GLY A 160 -0.45 7.35 -5.05
N LEU A 161 0.09 6.31 -4.39
CA LEU A 161 1.46 6.26 -3.88
C LEU A 161 2.52 6.22 -5.00
N TRP A 162 2.14 5.79 -6.22
CA TRP A 162 3.03 5.71 -7.38
C TRP A 162 3.31 7.08 -8.02
N ALA A 163 2.67 8.16 -7.55
CA ALA A 163 3.05 9.52 -7.88
C ALA A 163 4.39 9.94 -7.23
N ASP A 164 4.83 9.22 -6.20
CA ASP A 164 6.18 9.37 -5.63
C ASP A 164 7.23 8.81 -6.59
N THR A 165 8.37 9.46 -6.67
CA THR A 165 9.49 9.01 -7.51
C THR A 165 10.22 7.80 -6.94
N GLN A 166 10.15 7.60 -5.60
CA GLN A 166 10.78 6.51 -4.88
C GLN A 166 9.86 5.95 -3.79
N PRO A 167 8.75 5.31 -4.16
CA PRO A 167 7.82 4.77 -3.20
C PRO A 167 8.46 3.60 -2.44
N ILE A 168 8.51 3.70 -1.11
CA ILE A 168 9.05 2.65 -0.25
C ILE A 168 7.95 1.63 0.06
N ALA A 169 8.24 0.34 -0.12
CA ALA A 169 7.28 -0.70 0.21
C ALA A 169 7.06 -0.81 1.74
N PRO A 170 5.83 -1.10 2.24
CA PRO A 170 5.55 -1.15 3.67
C PRO A 170 6.43 -2.17 4.42
N TRP A 171 6.72 -3.32 3.81
CA TRP A 171 7.63 -4.33 4.40
C TRP A 171 9.07 -3.86 4.50
N GLU A 172 9.54 -2.98 3.62
CA GLU A 172 10.87 -2.35 3.69
C GLU A 172 10.88 -1.27 4.77
N PHE A 173 9.83 -0.45 4.83
CA PHE A 173 9.66 0.56 5.86
C PHE A 173 9.67 -0.05 7.27
N ARG A 174 9.02 -1.21 7.48
CA ARG A 174 9.03 -1.93 8.76
C ARG A 174 10.39 -2.51 9.13
N ARG A 175 11.26 -2.81 8.15
CA ARG A 175 12.63 -3.32 8.37
C ARG A 175 13.64 -2.23 8.66
N GLN A 176 13.34 -0.98 8.31
CA GLN A 176 14.24 0.12 8.62
C GLN A 176 14.42 0.19 10.14
N PRO A 177 15.68 0.31 10.65
CA PRO A 177 15.90 0.57 12.05
C PRO A 177 15.05 1.79 12.42
N ARG A 178 14.23 1.66 13.45
CA ARG A 178 13.53 2.82 14.00
C ARG A 178 14.63 3.72 14.56
N SER A 179 15.08 4.69 13.78
CA SER A 179 15.83 5.82 14.31
C SER A 179 15.03 6.33 15.50
N PRO A 180 15.60 6.49 16.69
CA PRO A 180 14.87 7.04 17.81
C PRO A 180 14.26 8.33 17.31
N SER A 181 12.92 8.30 17.13
CA SER A 181 12.03 9.40 16.77
C SER A 181 12.76 10.53 16.01
N ALA A 182 12.86 10.40 14.68
CA ALA A 182 12.97 11.58 13.84
C ALA A 182 11.61 12.31 13.93
N SER A 183 11.37 12.93 15.09
CA SER A 183 10.51 14.09 15.15
C SER A 183 11.11 15.06 14.13
N SER A 184 10.34 15.27 13.03
CA SER A 184 10.53 16.36 12.07
C SER A 184 11.98 16.88 12.04
N LYS A 185 12.78 16.45 11.07
CA LYS A 185 13.81 17.34 10.55
C LYS A 185 13.07 18.52 9.89
N SER A 186 12.52 19.38 10.74
CA SER A 186 12.53 20.79 10.42
C SER A 186 14.00 21.12 10.17
N SER A 187 14.32 21.68 9.00
CA SER A 187 15.56 22.38 8.69
C SER A 187 16.31 22.72 9.99
N GLU A 188 17.57 22.29 10.10
CA GLU A 188 18.46 22.70 11.18
C GLU A 188 18.47 24.24 11.20
N VAL A 189 17.58 24.78 12.01
CA VAL A 189 17.73 26.17 12.44
C VAL A 189 18.91 26.15 13.39
N PRO A 190 19.96 26.92 13.17
CA PRO A 190 21.08 27.02 14.08
C PRO A 190 20.55 27.16 15.50
N VAL A 191 21.13 26.43 16.45
CA VAL A 191 20.76 26.47 17.88
C VAL A 191 20.92 27.92 18.35
N THR A 192 19.90 28.72 18.11
CA THR A 192 19.79 30.05 18.67
C THR A 192 19.43 29.83 20.14
N GLY A 193 20.08 30.49 21.04
CA GLY A 193 19.91 30.33 22.50
C GLY A 193 18.51 30.70 23.01
N TYR A 194 17.45 30.33 22.27
CA TYR A 194 16.07 30.62 22.64
C TYR A 194 15.26 29.34 22.82
N TRP A 195 14.28 29.40 23.74
CA TRP A 195 13.37 28.33 24.09
C TRP A 195 11.90 28.83 24.06
N LEU A 196 11.04 28.22 23.25
CA LEU A 196 9.63 28.56 23.17
C LEU A 196 8.78 27.65 24.07
N ASN A 197 8.06 28.24 25.00
CA ASN A 197 7.02 27.55 25.75
C ASN A 197 5.77 27.40 24.89
N LEU A 198 5.43 26.18 24.52
CA LEU A 198 4.30 25.89 23.62
C LEU A 198 2.93 26.12 24.27
N SER A 199 2.88 26.18 25.60
CA SER A 199 1.61 26.42 26.30
C SER A 199 1.26 27.91 26.40
N SER A 200 2.26 28.77 26.53
CA SER A 200 2.08 30.24 26.67
C SER A 200 2.43 31.03 25.40
N GLY A 201 3.13 30.38 24.44
CA GLY A 201 3.67 31.07 23.27
C GLY A 201 4.81 32.05 23.60
N VAL A 202 5.43 31.94 24.79
CA VAL A 202 6.48 32.84 25.27
C VAL A 202 7.87 32.24 24.96
N ARG A 203 8.73 33.06 24.38
CA ARG A 203 10.14 32.74 24.10
C ARG A 203 11.04 33.23 25.25
N HIS A 204 11.97 32.38 25.64
CA HIS A 204 12.99 32.67 26.66
C HIS A 204 14.38 32.55 26.05
N ASN A 205 15.31 33.44 26.39
CA ASN A 205 16.74 33.31 26.06
C ASN A 205 17.47 32.42 27.07
N SER A 206 18.72 32.04 26.76
CA SER A 206 19.52 31.12 27.57
C SER A 206 19.86 31.60 28.97
N GLN A 207 19.67 32.89 29.27
CA GLN A 207 19.92 33.51 30.58
C GLN A 207 18.65 33.57 31.45
N CYS A 208 17.52 33.17 30.94
CA CYS A 208 16.22 33.20 31.61
C CYS A 208 16.06 31.99 32.54
N GLU A 209 15.61 32.20 33.78
CA GLU A 209 15.28 31.12 34.74
C GLU A 209 14.29 30.11 34.16
N ASN A 210 13.41 30.57 33.25
CA ASN A 210 12.42 29.72 32.57
C ASN A 210 12.95 29.07 31.28
N TYR A 211 14.23 29.24 30.94
CA TYR A 211 14.85 28.61 29.80
C TYR A 211 14.89 27.08 29.99
N LYS A 212 14.28 26.33 29.05
CA LYS A 212 14.09 24.86 29.13
C LYS A 212 13.30 24.36 30.35
N ASN A 213 12.81 25.25 31.21
CA ASN A 213 12.05 24.91 32.42
C ASN A 213 10.55 24.94 32.17
N THR A 214 10.09 24.24 31.13
CA THR A 214 8.67 24.15 30.77
C THR A 214 8.28 22.71 30.42
N LYS A 215 7.12 22.24 30.88
CA LYS A 215 6.63 20.88 30.59
C LYS A 215 6.43 20.63 29.08
N ARG A 216 6.16 21.68 28.31
CA ARG A 216 5.96 21.63 26.85
C ARG A 216 6.70 22.80 26.23
N GLY A 217 7.88 22.55 25.65
CA GLY A 217 8.67 23.57 24.99
C GLY A 217 9.64 22.96 23.98
N ARG A 218 10.20 23.82 23.11
CA ARG A 218 11.20 23.45 22.10
C ARG A 218 12.19 24.58 21.87
N PRO A 219 13.39 24.29 21.32
CA PRO A 219 14.25 25.32 20.75
C PRO A 219 13.50 26.12 19.68
N CYS A 220 13.78 27.41 19.58
CA CYS A 220 13.16 28.29 18.60
C CYS A 220 14.12 29.38 18.13
N SER A 221 13.77 30.09 17.08
CA SER A 221 14.49 31.27 16.60
C SER A 221 14.11 32.53 17.37
N ALA A 222 14.89 33.60 17.23
CA ALA A 222 14.62 34.91 17.83
C ALA A 222 13.29 35.56 17.39
N ASN A 223 12.70 35.08 16.30
CA ASN A 223 11.48 35.66 15.73
C ASN A 223 10.22 34.81 16.01
N GLU A 224 10.33 33.70 16.77
CA GLU A 224 9.21 32.85 17.11
C GLU A 224 8.64 33.20 18.49
N GLY A 225 7.32 33.25 18.59
CA GLY A 225 6.63 33.51 19.84
C GLY A 225 6.81 34.93 20.37
N ARG A 226 6.18 35.22 21.52
CA ARG A 226 6.32 36.52 22.20
C ARG A 226 7.54 36.52 23.09
N PRO A 227 8.33 37.63 23.17
CA PRO A 227 9.46 37.72 24.10
C PRO A 227 8.98 37.64 25.54
N CYS A 228 9.73 36.97 26.38
CA CYS A 228 9.51 36.94 27.84
C CYS A 228 9.68 38.33 28.42
N GLY A 229 8.72 38.77 29.25
CA GLY A 229 8.77 40.09 29.92
C GLY A 229 9.98 40.29 30.85
N ILE A 230 10.59 39.19 31.32
CA ILE A 230 11.76 39.22 32.24
C ILE A 230 13.07 39.26 31.44
N CYS A 231 13.27 38.31 30.53
CA CYS A 231 14.54 38.18 29.82
C CYS A 231 14.55 38.84 28.44
N LYS A 232 13.43 39.43 28.02
CA LYS A 232 13.23 40.07 26.69
C LYS A 232 13.70 39.21 25.51
N GLY A 233 13.73 37.86 25.72
CA GLY A 233 14.25 36.86 24.81
C GLY A 233 13.38 36.59 23.59
#